data_a5b8b74784c02cda964b8ffbdffc4ac1
#
_entry.id   a5b8b74784c02cda964b8ffbdffc4ac1
#
_cell.length_a   1.000
_cell.length_b   1.000
_cell.length_c   1.000
_cell.angle_alpha   90.00
_cell.angle_beta   90.00
_cell.angle_gamma   90.00
#
_symmetry.space_group_name_H-M   'P 1'
#
loop_
_entity.id
_entity.type
_entity.pdbx_description
1 polymer ?
#
loop_
_entity_poly.entity_id
_entity_poly.type
_entity_poly.pdbx_seq_one_letter_code
_entity_poly.pdbx_strand_id
1 'polypeptide(L)'
;WLENFTNTTVLRFAQSIVNIKKNDKQSKSLLSDTPIYNGTGALQNINNYVPNQNKFVGFELSTIQNRDVNLSIKKIGLHFVDIQTNLKVYVYHSSQLEPLQTVTISTQTAKSFIWVDISDIALNYTDVYASGGCFYIGYYQEDITGVGAINNDRFNFKAPCLSCNRTGRKYWDNFNKFVTVNSFSVADGNYTKGEMWDEELNQYDNNTYGLNISFSAECTLDNFICENSQMFAKGLLRQAELLFCEYAINTNRTNELAERLVNIAGINLDSDGLLDLQKQVDEEIEASNFDLSDLNSPCATQQKTKRSMFRSI
;
A
#
# COMPACT_ATOMS: atom_id res chain seq x y z
N TRP A 1 5.13 -18.93 13.54
CA TRP A 1 5.43 -18.29 14.82
C TRP A 1 6.71 -17.45 14.73
N LEU A 2 7.82 -18.00 14.27
CA LEU A 2 9.11 -17.28 14.19
C LEU A 2 9.02 -16.04 13.32
N GLU A 3 8.37 -16.12 12.17
CA GLU A 3 8.17 -14.98 11.27
C GLU A 3 7.37 -13.85 11.93
N ASN A 4 6.24 -14.19 12.57
CA ASN A 4 5.43 -13.22 13.30
C ASN A 4 6.21 -12.59 14.47
N PHE A 5 7.03 -13.37 15.16
CA PHE A 5 7.88 -12.88 16.23
C PHE A 5 8.91 -11.87 15.72
N THR A 6 9.59 -12.20 14.63
CA THR A 6 10.58 -11.32 13.99
C THR A 6 9.95 -10.03 13.52
N ASN A 7 8.83 -10.11 12.80
CA ASN A 7 8.10 -8.93 12.32
C ASN A 7 7.65 -8.04 13.47
N THR A 8 7.13 -8.62 14.56
CA THR A 8 6.72 -7.86 15.75
C THR A 8 7.90 -7.19 16.43
N THR A 9 9.06 -7.86 16.49
CA THR A 9 10.29 -7.29 17.04
C THR A 9 10.73 -6.06 16.27
N VAL A 10 10.80 -6.17 14.95
CA VAL A 10 11.20 -5.06 14.05
C VAL A 10 10.24 -3.89 14.17
N LEU A 11 8.93 -4.14 14.15
CA LEU A 11 7.91 -3.09 14.29
C LEU A 11 8.01 -2.34 15.62
N ARG A 12 8.17 -3.07 16.75
CA ARG A 12 8.32 -2.44 18.06
C ARG A 12 9.61 -1.65 18.16
N PHE A 13 10.70 -2.18 17.60
CA PHE A 13 11.97 -1.47 17.56
C PHE A 13 11.87 -0.20 16.72
N ALA A 14 11.21 -0.24 15.57
CA ALA A 14 10.91 0.91 14.76
C ALA A 14 10.11 1.98 15.53
N GLN A 15 9.10 1.55 16.31
CA GLN A 15 8.33 2.45 17.18
C GLN A 15 9.20 3.12 18.24
N SER A 16 10.13 2.37 18.84
CA SER A 16 11.06 2.91 19.83
C SER A 16 12.01 3.93 19.22
N ILE A 17 12.59 3.65 18.05
CA ILE A 17 13.43 4.62 17.31
C ILE A 17 12.69 5.93 17.12
N VAL A 18 11.49 5.84 16.71
CA VAL A 18 10.67 6.99 16.42
C VAL A 18 10.36 7.79 17.69
N ASN A 19 9.98 7.14 18.80
CA ASN A 19 9.68 7.77 20.07
C ASN A 19 10.91 8.49 20.63
N ILE A 20 12.07 7.85 20.59
CA ILE A 20 13.31 8.37 21.18
C ILE A 20 13.88 9.52 20.36
N LYS A 21 13.96 9.36 19.06
CA LYS A 21 14.48 10.42 18.16
C LYS A 21 13.48 11.57 17.97
N LYS A 22 12.34 11.54 18.69
CA LYS A 22 11.27 12.58 18.66
C LYS A 22 10.93 13.02 17.25
N ASN A 23 10.90 12.04 16.36
CA ASN A 23 10.63 12.32 14.98
C ASN A 23 9.10 12.33 14.81
N ASP A 24 8.49 13.51 14.82
CA ASP A 24 7.05 13.72 14.53
C ASP A 24 6.60 13.18 13.17
N LYS A 25 7.51 12.53 12.46
CA LYS A 25 7.35 12.03 11.08
C LYS A 25 6.97 10.55 11.00
N GLN A 26 6.57 9.98 12.13
CA GLN A 26 6.18 8.58 12.26
C GLN A 26 5.06 8.17 11.37
N SER A 27 5.10 6.92 10.90
CA SER A 27 4.00 6.15 10.26
C SER A 27 2.82 7.03 9.85
N LYS A 28 3.16 8.13 9.21
CA LYS A 28 2.17 9.07 8.74
C LYS A 28 1.50 8.40 7.56
N SER A 29 0.23 8.16 7.67
CA SER A 29 -0.58 7.86 6.50
C SER A 29 -0.42 9.03 5.53
N LEU A 30 0.36 8.82 4.48
CA LEU A 30 0.62 9.81 3.45
C LEU A 30 -0.59 9.93 2.52
N LEU A 31 -1.27 8.82 2.34
CA LEU A 31 -2.47 8.67 1.54
C LEU A 31 -3.37 7.64 2.20
N SER A 32 -4.59 7.99 2.50
CA SER A 32 -5.57 7.09 3.07
C SER A 32 -6.75 6.93 2.13
N ASP A 33 -6.98 5.69 1.72
CA ASP A 33 -8.18 5.25 1.00
C ASP A 33 -8.57 6.21 -0.15
N THR A 34 -7.58 6.62 -0.95
CA THR A 34 -7.75 7.64 -1.98
C THR A 34 -8.04 7.01 -3.34
N PRO A 35 -9.22 7.21 -3.91
CA PRO A 35 -9.58 6.67 -5.22
C PRO A 35 -8.90 7.43 -6.35
N ILE A 36 -8.72 6.76 -7.51
CA ILE A 36 -8.25 7.39 -8.74
C ILE A 36 -9.22 8.50 -9.16
N TYR A 37 -10.51 8.24 -9.08
CA TYR A 37 -11.56 9.21 -9.38
C TYR A 37 -12.77 9.03 -8.46
N ASN A 38 -13.60 10.06 -8.39
CA ASN A 38 -14.82 9.99 -7.60
C ASN A 38 -15.83 9.03 -8.25
N GLY A 39 -16.03 7.88 -7.61
CA GLY A 39 -16.90 6.80 -8.08
C GLY A 39 -18.39 6.97 -7.77
N THR A 40 -18.85 8.17 -7.42
CA THR A 40 -20.28 8.37 -7.12
C THR A 40 -21.12 8.29 -8.38
N GLY A 41 -21.80 7.16 -8.55
CA GLY A 41 -22.54 6.76 -9.75
C GLY A 41 -23.66 7.71 -10.21
N ALA A 42 -24.17 8.57 -9.36
CA ALA A 42 -25.29 9.48 -9.71
C ALA A 42 -24.95 10.54 -10.78
N LEU A 43 -23.67 10.75 -11.05
CA LEU A 43 -23.21 11.75 -12.04
C LEU A 43 -22.63 11.13 -13.30
N GLN A 44 -22.60 9.81 -13.40
CA GLN A 44 -22.05 9.12 -14.56
C GLN A 44 -23.16 8.84 -15.58
N ASN A 45 -22.81 9.04 -16.83
CA ASN A 45 -23.71 8.67 -17.93
C ASN A 45 -23.71 7.16 -18.09
N ILE A 46 -24.72 6.47 -17.54
CA ILE A 46 -24.88 5.03 -17.61
C ILE A 46 -25.01 4.48 -19.03
N ASN A 47 -25.22 5.35 -20.01
CA ASN A 47 -25.26 4.99 -21.43
C ASN A 47 -23.87 5.04 -22.08
N ASN A 48 -22.88 5.61 -21.38
CA ASN A 48 -21.50 5.61 -21.84
C ASN A 48 -20.77 4.36 -21.34
N TYR A 49 -20.89 3.28 -22.08
CA TYR A 49 -20.22 2.03 -21.73
C TYR A 49 -19.21 1.63 -22.79
N VAL A 50 -18.16 0.96 -22.36
CA VAL A 50 -17.17 0.31 -23.22
C VAL A 50 -17.67 -1.09 -23.54
N PRO A 51 -17.96 -1.39 -24.81
CA PRO A 51 -18.44 -2.72 -25.18
C PRO A 51 -17.36 -3.79 -24.99
N ASN A 52 -17.81 -5.01 -24.77
CA ASN A 52 -16.93 -6.17 -24.73
C ASN A 52 -16.31 -6.41 -26.12
N GLN A 53 -14.99 -6.46 -26.19
CA GLN A 53 -14.21 -6.71 -27.42
C GLN A 53 -13.21 -7.86 -27.24
N ASN A 54 -13.40 -8.71 -26.20
CA ASN A 54 -12.51 -9.82 -25.86
C ASN A 54 -11.06 -9.37 -25.62
N LYS A 55 -10.86 -8.22 -24.97
CA LYS A 55 -9.54 -7.69 -24.61
C LYS A 55 -9.24 -7.94 -23.14
N PHE A 56 -7.95 -7.98 -22.80
CA PHE A 56 -7.57 -7.70 -21.42
C PHE A 56 -7.54 -6.18 -21.22
N VAL A 57 -8.19 -5.68 -20.19
CA VAL A 57 -8.36 -4.24 -19.95
C VAL A 57 -8.11 -3.88 -18.49
N GLY A 58 -7.55 -2.70 -18.26
CA GLY A 58 -7.29 -2.27 -16.90
C GLY A 58 -6.42 -1.03 -16.76
N PHE A 59 -5.69 -0.99 -15.66
CA PHE A 59 -4.77 0.07 -15.31
C PHE A 59 -3.35 -0.45 -15.19
N GLU A 60 -2.43 0.26 -15.82
CA GLU A 60 -1.00 0.19 -15.59
C GLU A 60 -0.64 1.15 -14.46
N LEU A 61 0.10 0.67 -13.50
CA LEU A 61 0.52 1.40 -12.32
C LEU A 61 2.05 1.44 -12.24
N SER A 62 2.62 2.61 -12.52
CA SER A 62 4.05 2.85 -12.28
C SER A 62 4.22 3.46 -10.90
N THR A 63 4.74 2.68 -9.96
CA THR A 63 4.94 3.15 -8.59
C THR A 63 6.23 3.95 -8.48
N ILE A 64 6.25 4.93 -7.58
CA ILE A 64 7.48 5.62 -7.23
C ILE A 64 8.36 4.62 -6.48
N GLN A 65 9.57 4.40 -6.98
CA GLN A 65 10.55 3.53 -6.35
C GLN A 65 11.08 4.19 -5.08
N ASN A 66 10.39 3.98 -3.99
CA ASN A 66 10.77 4.47 -2.68
C ASN A 66 10.61 3.35 -1.66
N ARG A 67 11.73 2.91 -1.09
CA ARG A 67 11.78 1.82 -0.13
C ARG A 67 11.10 2.12 1.21
N ASP A 68 10.93 3.41 1.51
CA ASP A 68 10.36 3.87 2.78
C ASP A 68 8.85 4.08 2.72
N VAL A 69 8.22 3.82 1.58
CA VAL A 69 6.79 3.99 1.37
C VAL A 69 6.16 2.64 1.03
N ASN A 70 5.25 2.19 1.88
CA ASN A 70 4.34 1.10 1.57
C ASN A 70 3.13 1.65 0.82
N LEU A 71 2.99 1.28 -0.44
CA LEU A 71 1.82 1.57 -1.24
C LEU A 71 0.95 0.32 -1.33
N SER A 72 -0.34 0.45 -1.04
CA SER A 72 -1.28 -0.67 -1.09
C SER A 72 -2.61 -0.28 -1.71
N ILE A 73 -3.31 -1.29 -2.24
CA ILE A 73 -4.69 -1.19 -2.70
C ILE A 73 -5.55 -1.96 -1.72
N LYS A 74 -6.59 -1.29 -1.18
CA LYS A 74 -7.52 -1.87 -0.20
C LYS A 74 -8.91 -2.10 -0.76
N LYS A 75 -9.25 -1.38 -1.84
CA LYS A 75 -10.58 -1.46 -2.46
C LYS A 75 -10.48 -1.40 -3.97
N ILE A 76 -11.34 -2.16 -4.61
CA ILE A 76 -11.57 -2.07 -6.05
C ILE A 76 -13.02 -1.60 -6.26
N GLY A 77 -13.16 -0.56 -7.06
CA GLY A 77 -14.45 -0.04 -7.50
C GLY A 77 -14.87 -0.68 -8.82
N LEU A 78 -16.12 -1.06 -8.94
CA LEU A 78 -16.68 -1.71 -10.13
C LEU A 78 -17.94 -0.99 -10.60
N HIS A 79 -18.05 -0.81 -11.92
CA HIS A 79 -19.21 -0.19 -12.56
C HIS A 79 -19.52 -0.85 -13.89
N PHE A 80 -20.48 -1.75 -13.89
CA PHE A 80 -20.88 -2.54 -15.06
C PHE A 80 -22.35 -2.31 -15.43
N VAL A 81 -22.66 -2.54 -16.69
CA VAL A 81 -24.06 -2.48 -17.19
C VAL A 81 -24.91 -3.56 -16.54
N ASP A 82 -24.34 -4.75 -16.37
CA ASP A 82 -25.00 -5.93 -15.83
C ASP A 82 -24.36 -6.41 -14.53
N ILE A 83 -25.09 -7.23 -13.78
CA ILE A 83 -24.56 -7.86 -12.56
C ILE A 83 -23.43 -8.81 -12.92
N GLN A 84 -22.32 -8.71 -12.22
CA GLN A 84 -21.16 -9.58 -12.41
C GLN A 84 -21.17 -10.73 -11.41
N THR A 85 -20.91 -11.93 -11.88
CA THR A 85 -20.79 -13.12 -11.04
C THR A 85 -19.41 -13.72 -11.19
N ASN A 86 -18.66 -13.78 -10.09
CA ASN A 86 -17.31 -14.34 -10.06
C ASN A 86 -16.32 -13.70 -11.05
N LEU A 87 -16.45 -12.39 -11.31
CA LEU A 87 -15.50 -11.65 -12.10
C LEU A 87 -14.11 -11.72 -11.46
N LYS A 88 -13.13 -12.16 -12.22
CA LYS A 88 -11.74 -12.21 -11.78
C LYS A 88 -11.02 -10.92 -12.17
N VAL A 89 -10.46 -10.25 -11.20
CA VAL A 89 -9.53 -9.13 -11.38
C VAL A 89 -8.12 -9.64 -11.08
N TYR A 90 -7.25 -9.48 -12.03
CA TYR A 90 -5.87 -9.96 -11.97
C TYR A 90 -4.92 -8.82 -11.66
N VAL A 91 -3.90 -9.13 -10.88
CA VAL A 91 -2.78 -8.24 -10.60
C VAL A 91 -1.51 -8.88 -11.14
N TYR A 92 -0.92 -8.27 -12.14
CA TYR A 92 0.34 -8.70 -12.72
C TYR A 92 1.47 -7.73 -12.40
N HIS A 93 2.68 -8.19 -12.52
CA HIS A 93 3.87 -7.35 -12.58
C HIS A 93 4.71 -7.74 -13.80
N SER A 94 5.26 -6.76 -14.49
CA SER A 94 6.03 -6.97 -15.73
C SER A 94 7.21 -7.93 -15.62
N SER A 95 7.74 -8.14 -14.41
CA SER A 95 8.86 -9.07 -14.19
C SER A 95 8.46 -10.53 -13.98
N GLN A 96 7.16 -10.84 -13.93
CA GLN A 96 6.65 -12.19 -13.63
C GLN A 96 5.61 -12.65 -14.63
N LEU A 97 5.70 -13.91 -15.05
CA LEU A 97 4.77 -14.49 -16.01
C LEU A 97 3.37 -14.69 -15.42
N GLU A 98 3.30 -15.17 -14.18
CA GLU A 98 2.03 -15.46 -13.52
C GLU A 98 1.49 -14.23 -12.75
N PRO A 99 0.16 -14.11 -12.56
CA PRO A 99 -0.39 -13.03 -11.77
C PRO A 99 0.06 -13.13 -10.32
N LEU A 100 0.46 -12.01 -9.72
CA LEU A 100 0.80 -11.91 -8.30
C LEU A 100 -0.40 -12.26 -7.42
N GLN A 101 -1.58 -11.84 -7.86
CA GLN A 101 -2.83 -12.05 -7.14
C GLN A 101 -4.00 -12.08 -8.11
N THR A 102 -5.01 -12.87 -7.78
CA THR A 102 -6.30 -12.88 -8.45
C THR A 102 -7.40 -12.66 -7.42
N VAL A 103 -8.22 -11.65 -7.64
CA VAL A 103 -9.34 -11.30 -6.76
C VAL A 103 -10.63 -11.64 -7.47
N THR A 104 -11.48 -12.48 -6.87
CA THR A 104 -12.79 -12.82 -7.42
C THR A 104 -13.86 -11.95 -6.79
N ILE A 105 -14.62 -11.25 -7.61
CA ILE A 105 -15.61 -10.26 -7.17
C ILE A 105 -16.97 -10.55 -7.81
N SER A 106 -18.02 -10.42 -7.03
CA SER A 106 -19.40 -10.47 -7.52
C SER A 106 -20.12 -9.18 -7.16
N THR A 107 -20.88 -8.63 -8.10
CA THR A 107 -21.73 -7.45 -7.87
C THR A 107 -23.19 -7.87 -7.75
N GLN A 108 -23.95 -7.16 -6.92
CA GLN A 108 -25.37 -7.47 -6.69
C GLN A 108 -26.32 -6.51 -7.41
N THR A 109 -25.79 -5.40 -7.94
CA THR A 109 -26.59 -4.36 -8.58
C THR A 109 -25.99 -4.00 -9.94
N ALA A 110 -26.86 -3.96 -10.96
CA ALA A 110 -26.51 -3.48 -12.28
C ALA A 110 -26.51 -1.96 -12.33
N LYS A 111 -25.71 -1.38 -13.23
CA LYS A 111 -25.62 0.06 -13.50
C LYS A 111 -25.34 0.92 -12.26
N SER A 112 -24.79 0.33 -11.21
CA SER A 112 -24.44 1.00 -9.98
C SER A 112 -22.94 0.85 -9.72
N PHE A 113 -22.30 1.95 -9.33
CA PHE A 113 -20.92 1.90 -8.89
C PHE A 113 -20.86 1.33 -7.46
N ILE A 114 -20.03 0.34 -7.26
CA ILE A 114 -19.81 -0.29 -5.95
C ILE A 114 -18.32 -0.33 -5.62
N TRP A 115 -18.00 -0.17 -4.35
CA TRP A 115 -16.69 -0.48 -3.79
C TRP A 115 -16.71 -1.86 -3.16
N VAL A 116 -15.67 -2.64 -3.41
CA VAL A 116 -15.45 -3.95 -2.80
C VAL A 116 -14.14 -3.87 -2.03
N ASP A 117 -14.23 -4.16 -0.74
CA ASP A 117 -13.04 -4.32 0.11
C ASP A 117 -12.36 -5.63 -0.27
N ILE A 118 -11.05 -5.58 -0.40
CA ILE A 118 -10.22 -6.72 -0.77
C ILE A 118 -9.10 -6.90 0.25
N SER A 119 -8.46 -8.05 0.25
CA SER A 119 -7.19 -8.21 0.96
C SER A 119 -6.17 -7.24 0.39
N ASP A 120 -5.38 -6.63 1.24
CA ASP A 120 -4.39 -5.63 0.83
C ASP A 120 -3.49 -6.18 -0.29
N ILE A 121 -3.44 -5.45 -1.40
CA ILE A 121 -2.50 -5.72 -2.49
C ILE A 121 -1.34 -4.75 -2.32
N ALA A 122 -0.18 -5.28 -1.90
CA ALA A 122 1.02 -4.48 -1.77
C ALA A 122 1.64 -4.20 -3.14
N LEU A 123 1.89 -2.92 -3.41
CA LEU A 123 2.59 -2.44 -4.60
C LEU A 123 3.99 -1.93 -4.24
N ASN A 124 4.63 -2.59 -3.30
CA ASN A 124 5.88 -2.13 -2.73
C ASN A 124 7.05 -2.39 -3.67
N TYR A 125 8.02 -1.50 -3.59
CA TYR A 125 9.33 -1.77 -4.13
C TYR A 125 9.99 -2.91 -3.33
N THR A 126 10.36 -3.98 -4.01
CA THR A 126 11.09 -5.11 -3.43
C THR A 126 12.32 -5.40 -4.28
N ASP A 127 13.27 -6.19 -3.74
CA ASP A 127 14.44 -6.59 -4.52
C ASP A 127 14.07 -7.42 -5.76
N VAL A 128 12.93 -8.11 -5.72
CA VAL A 128 12.39 -8.84 -6.89
C VAL A 128 12.01 -7.88 -8.01
N TYR A 129 11.58 -6.65 -7.67
CA TYR A 129 11.18 -5.61 -8.62
C TYR A 129 12.21 -4.49 -8.73
N ALA A 130 13.44 -4.72 -8.23
CA ALA A 130 14.52 -3.72 -8.21
C ALA A 130 14.93 -3.22 -9.61
N SER A 131 14.67 -4.01 -10.65
CA SER A 131 14.90 -3.62 -12.04
C SER A 131 13.91 -2.60 -12.60
N GLY A 132 12.91 -2.20 -11.81
CA GLY A 132 11.78 -1.41 -12.27
C GLY A 132 10.63 -2.30 -12.77
N GLY A 133 9.74 -1.71 -13.56
CA GLY A 133 8.56 -2.37 -14.09
C GLY A 133 7.28 -1.72 -13.62
N CYS A 134 6.17 -2.25 -14.11
CA CYS A 134 4.84 -1.76 -13.80
C CYS A 134 3.96 -2.87 -13.24
N PHE A 135 3.01 -2.48 -12.40
CA PHE A 135 1.91 -3.35 -12.03
C PHE A 135 0.74 -3.14 -13.00
N TYR A 136 0.06 -4.22 -13.32
CA TYR A 136 -1.11 -4.22 -14.19
C TYR A 136 -2.29 -4.79 -13.43
N ILE A 137 -3.37 -4.03 -13.32
CA ILE A 137 -4.59 -4.45 -12.63
C ILE A 137 -5.74 -4.38 -13.60
N GLY A 138 -6.35 -5.52 -13.89
CA GLY A 138 -7.38 -5.58 -14.89
C GLY A 138 -8.14 -6.89 -14.92
N TYR A 139 -8.97 -7.02 -15.93
CA TYR A 139 -9.78 -8.23 -16.15
C TYR A 139 -9.87 -8.54 -17.64
N TYR A 140 -10.17 -9.79 -17.94
CA TYR A 140 -10.50 -10.22 -19.31
C TYR A 140 -11.94 -9.88 -19.60
N GLN A 141 -12.18 -9.14 -20.69
CA GLN A 141 -13.54 -8.75 -21.06
C GLN A 141 -14.43 -9.95 -21.38
N GLU A 142 -13.86 -11.07 -21.80
CA GLU A 142 -14.61 -12.33 -22.02
C GLU A 142 -15.21 -12.89 -20.72
N ASP A 143 -14.68 -12.52 -19.55
CA ASP A 143 -15.16 -12.99 -18.24
C ASP A 143 -16.32 -12.15 -17.69
N ILE A 144 -16.64 -11.00 -18.31
CA ILE A 144 -17.75 -10.17 -17.84
C ILE A 144 -19.10 -10.72 -18.31
N THR A 145 -20.08 -10.58 -17.45
CA THR A 145 -21.47 -10.83 -17.81
C THR A 145 -22.07 -9.59 -18.48
N GLY A 146 -22.75 -9.80 -19.61
CA GLY A 146 -23.49 -8.74 -20.27
C GLY A 146 -22.68 -7.91 -21.27
N VAL A 147 -23.16 -6.70 -21.56
CA VAL A 147 -22.73 -5.93 -22.73
C VAL A 147 -21.44 -5.14 -22.55
N GLY A 148 -21.07 -4.80 -21.32
CA GLY A 148 -19.84 -4.04 -21.11
C GLY A 148 -19.74 -3.31 -19.76
N ALA A 149 -18.68 -2.53 -19.66
CA ALA A 149 -18.33 -1.75 -18.48
C ALA A 149 -18.71 -0.26 -18.66
N ILE A 150 -19.26 0.37 -17.62
CA ILE A 150 -19.62 1.79 -17.66
C ILE A 150 -18.36 2.63 -17.49
N ASN A 151 -18.13 3.51 -18.45
CA ASN A 151 -16.96 4.38 -18.47
C ASN A 151 -17.21 5.68 -17.69
N ASN A 152 -16.17 6.17 -17.02
CA ASN A 152 -16.18 7.51 -16.46
C ASN A 152 -15.56 8.50 -17.47
N ASP A 153 -16.41 9.15 -18.25
CA ASP A 153 -16.03 10.11 -19.29
C ASP A 153 -15.46 11.44 -18.76
N ARG A 154 -15.57 11.68 -17.47
CA ARG A 154 -15.07 12.90 -16.80
C ARG A 154 -13.67 12.77 -16.25
N PHE A 155 -13.11 11.57 -16.24
CA PHE A 155 -11.76 11.35 -15.80
C PHE A 155 -10.79 11.35 -16.96
N ASN A 156 -9.66 12.02 -16.80
CA ASN A 156 -8.58 12.05 -17.78
C ASN A 156 -7.27 11.66 -17.09
N PHE A 157 -6.68 10.55 -17.52
CA PHE A 157 -5.41 10.04 -17.00
C PHE A 157 -4.21 10.96 -17.30
N LYS A 158 -4.32 11.85 -18.29
CA LYS A 158 -3.25 12.79 -18.71
C LYS A 158 -3.22 14.12 -17.96
N ALA A 159 -3.66 14.21 -16.73
CA ALA A 159 -3.81 15.41 -15.95
C ALA A 159 -5.14 16.16 -16.17
N PRO A 160 -6.09 16.02 -15.26
CA PRO A 160 -7.38 16.68 -15.36
C PRO A 160 -7.26 18.20 -15.38
N CYS A 161 -8.05 18.83 -16.21
CA CYS A 161 -8.10 20.28 -16.31
C CYS A 161 -8.53 20.93 -14.99
N LEU A 162 -7.77 21.94 -14.52
CA LEU A 162 -8.06 22.67 -13.29
C LEU A 162 -9.38 23.43 -13.32
N SER A 163 -9.75 24.00 -14.47
CA SER A 163 -10.95 24.81 -14.61
C SER A 163 -12.22 23.98 -14.77
N CYS A 164 -12.12 22.82 -15.45
CA CYS A 164 -13.27 22.01 -15.80
C CYS A 164 -13.56 20.90 -14.80
N ASN A 165 -12.56 20.41 -14.09
CA ASN A 165 -12.67 19.26 -13.20
C ASN A 165 -11.78 19.41 -11.96
N ARG A 166 -12.11 20.36 -11.09
CA ARG A 166 -11.37 20.60 -9.85
C ARG A 166 -11.31 19.39 -8.93
N THR A 167 -12.37 18.60 -8.88
CA THR A 167 -12.42 17.41 -8.04
C THR A 167 -11.49 16.32 -8.59
N GLY A 168 -11.55 16.05 -9.90
CA GLY A 168 -10.66 15.08 -10.54
C GLY A 168 -9.20 15.49 -10.39
N ARG A 169 -8.86 16.78 -10.52
CA ARG A 169 -7.50 17.29 -10.30
C ARG A 169 -7.03 17.05 -8.86
N LYS A 170 -7.90 17.26 -7.88
CA LYS A 170 -7.55 17.00 -6.47
C LYS A 170 -7.20 15.55 -6.21
N TYR A 171 -7.97 14.61 -6.76
CA TYR A 171 -7.64 13.19 -6.64
C TYR A 171 -6.32 12.87 -7.34
N TRP A 172 -6.16 13.33 -8.57
CA TRP A 172 -4.94 13.13 -9.35
C TRP A 172 -3.70 13.67 -8.63
N ASP A 173 -3.74 14.91 -8.10
CA ASP A 173 -2.63 15.52 -7.36
C ASP A 173 -2.28 14.74 -6.07
N ASN A 174 -3.24 14.04 -5.48
CA ASN A 174 -3.00 13.25 -4.27
C ASN A 174 -2.24 11.95 -4.59
N PHE A 175 -2.73 11.15 -5.55
CA PHE A 175 -2.13 9.84 -5.80
C PHE A 175 -0.91 9.91 -6.74
N ASN A 176 -0.85 10.86 -7.67
CA ASN A 176 0.23 10.95 -8.66
C ASN A 176 1.63 11.22 -8.07
N LYS A 177 1.69 11.52 -6.77
CA LYS A 177 2.95 11.61 -6.03
C LYS A 177 3.54 10.24 -5.71
N PHE A 178 2.72 9.19 -5.72
CA PHE A 178 3.08 7.85 -5.32
C PHE A 178 2.98 6.86 -6.46
N VAL A 179 2.03 7.07 -7.36
CA VAL A 179 1.77 6.17 -8.47
C VAL A 179 1.27 6.95 -9.69
N THR A 180 1.83 6.63 -10.84
CA THR A 180 1.27 7.07 -12.12
C THR A 180 0.34 5.98 -12.62
N VAL A 181 -0.85 6.38 -13.06
CA VAL A 181 -1.88 5.47 -13.53
C VAL A 181 -2.18 5.74 -14.99
N ASN A 182 -2.09 4.72 -15.83
CA ASN A 182 -2.49 4.76 -17.21
C ASN A 182 -3.59 3.70 -17.46
N SER A 183 -4.55 4.04 -18.29
CA SER A 183 -5.52 3.07 -18.79
C SER A 183 -4.96 2.38 -20.03
N PHE A 184 -5.14 1.08 -20.10
CA PHE A 184 -4.65 0.29 -21.24
C PHE A 184 -5.58 -0.85 -21.59
N SER A 185 -5.37 -1.37 -22.81
CA SER A 185 -5.98 -2.61 -23.29
C SER A 185 -4.99 -3.42 -24.09
N VAL A 186 -5.13 -4.75 -24.07
CA VAL A 186 -4.39 -5.69 -24.91
C VAL A 186 -5.40 -6.45 -25.77
N ALA A 187 -5.17 -6.46 -27.07
CA ALA A 187 -6.08 -7.10 -28.02
C ALA A 187 -6.08 -8.63 -27.86
N ASP A 188 -7.21 -9.23 -28.20
CA ASP A 188 -7.33 -10.68 -28.31
C ASP A 188 -6.25 -11.28 -29.27
N GLY A 189 -5.70 -12.42 -28.86
CA GLY A 189 -4.60 -13.07 -29.58
C GLY A 189 -3.20 -12.55 -29.23
N ASN A 190 -3.09 -11.46 -28.47
CA ASN A 190 -1.82 -10.89 -28.00
C ASN A 190 -1.49 -11.26 -26.54
N TYR A 191 -2.32 -12.08 -25.92
CA TYR A 191 -2.09 -12.58 -24.56
C TYR A 191 -2.53 -14.03 -24.42
N THR A 192 -1.94 -14.71 -23.46
CA THR A 192 -2.45 -15.98 -22.94
C THR A 192 -3.12 -15.71 -21.59
N LYS A 193 -4.35 -16.20 -21.41
CA LYS A 193 -5.09 -15.97 -20.18
C LYS A 193 -4.36 -16.57 -18.96
N GLY A 194 -4.10 -15.72 -17.97
CA GLY A 194 -3.36 -16.09 -16.76
C GLY A 194 -1.85 -15.90 -16.88
N GLU A 195 -1.36 -15.38 -17.99
CA GLU A 195 0.05 -15.07 -18.21
C GLU A 195 0.25 -13.58 -18.52
N MET A 196 1.39 -13.04 -18.10
CA MET A 196 1.81 -11.69 -18.50
C MET A 196 2.16 -11.69 -19.99
N TRP A 197 1.77 -10.63 -20.68
CA TRP A 197 2.00 -10.39 -22.11
C TRP A 197 3.19 -9.46 -22.34
N ASP A 198 3.56 -9.25 -23.59
CA ASP A 198 4.54 -8.26 -23.98
C ASP A 198 3.96 -6.84 -23.80
N GLU A 199 4.64 -6.02 -22.98
CA GLU A 199 4.22 -4.65 -22.65
C GLU A 199 4.15 -3.74 -23.88
N GLU A 200 4.90 -4.00 -24.93
CA GLU A 200 4.86 -3.24 -26.19
C GLU A 200 3.50 -3.36 -26.90
N LEU A 201 2.71 -4.38 -26.57
CA LEU A 201 1.36 -4.61 -27.11
C LEU A 201 0.27 -3.80 -26.42
N ASN A 202 0.61 -3.06 -25.37
CA ASN A 202 -0.32 -2.20 -24.65
C ASN A 202 -0.84 -1.07 -25.51
N GLN A 203 -2.14 -0.96 -25.59
CA GLN A 203 -2.84 0.14 -26.24
C GLN A 203 -3.39 1.09 -25.17
N TYR A 204 -2.80 2.27 -25.04
CA TYR A 204 -3.21 3.25 -24.05
C TYR A 204 -4.37 4.10 -24.56
N ASP A 205 -5.37 4.26 -23.73
CA ASP A 205 -6.55 5.06 -24.01
C ASP A 205 -6.98 5.90 -22.77
N ASN A 206 -8.20 6.35 -22.72
CA ASN A 206 -8.74 7.12 -21.61
C ASN A 206 -10.01 6.47 -21.01
N ASN A 207 -10.16 5.16 -21.21
CA ASN A 207 -11.30 4.43 -20.67
C ASN A 207 -11.01 3.97 -19.24
N THR A 208 -11.99 4.03 -18.37
CA THR A 208 -11.87 3.48 -17.02
C THR A 208 -12.23 2.00 -16.94
N TYR A 209 -12.83 1.46 -17.99
CA TYR A 209 -13.26 0.06 -18.06
C TYR A 209 -14.12 -0.38 -16.87
N GLY A 210 -14.89 0.55 -16.30
CA GLY A 210 -15.69 0.29 -15.12
C GLY A 210 -14.88 -0.01 -13.85
N LEU A 211 -13.55 0.17 -13.89
CA LEU A 211 -12.66 -0.04 -12.76
C LEU A 211 -12.36 1.29 -12.04
N ASN A 212 -12.17 1.20 -10.76
CA ASN A 212 -11.53 2.22 -9.93
C ASN A 212 -10.69 1.53 -8.86
N ILE A 213 -9.68 2.20 -8.37
CA ILE A 213 -8.79 1.66 -7.36
C ILE A 213 -8.62 2.69 -6.26
N SER A 214 -8.64 2.25 -5.02
CA SER A 214 -8.35 3.09 -3.87
C SER A 214 -7.00 2.74 -3.29
N PHE A 215 -6.11 3.74 -3.23
CA PHE A 215 -4.75 3.62 -2.75
C PHE A 215 -4.63 4.06 -1.30
N SER A 216 -3.75 3.38 -0.57
CA SER A 216 -3.20 3.84 0.70
C SER A 216 -1.68 3.85 0.61
N ALA A 217 -1.05 4.89 1.15
CA ALA A 217 0.39 5.01 1.23
C ALA A 217 0.80 5.34 2.66
N GLU A 218 1.70 4.56 3.21
CA GLU A 218 2.16 4.68 4.59
C GLU A 218 3.69 4.68 4.61
N CYS A 219 4.27 5.45 5.53
CA CYS A 219 5.70 5.40 5.76
C CYS A 219 6.07 4.13 6.52
N THR A 220 7.18 3.52 6.13
CA THR A 220 7.78 2.40 6.86
C THR A 220 9.26 2.67 7.13
N LEU A 221 9.73 2.23 8.28
CA LEU A 221 11.15 2.20 8.64
C LEU A 221 11.74 0.80 8.53
N ASP A 222 10.94 -0.20 8.14
CA ASP A 222 11.36 -1.60 8.15
C ASP A 222 12.56 -1.82 7.23
N ASN A 223 12.52 -1.26 6.02
CA ASN A 223 13.63 -1.36 5.08
C ASN A 223 14.88 -0.66 5.60
N PHE A 224 14.73 0.53 6.19
CA PHE A 224 15.84 1.26 6.80
C PHE A 224 16.50 0.45 7.91
N ILE A 225 15.71 -0.20 8.78
CA ILE A 225 16.23 -1.05 9.86
C ILE A 225 16.92 -2.29 9.29
N CYS A 226 16.34 -2.94 8.28
CA CYS A 226 16.92 -4.12 7.65
C CYS A 226 18.25 -3.80 6.95
N GLU A 227 18.33 -2.70 6.21
CA GLU A 227 19.55 -2.26 5.54
C GLU A 227 20.67 -1.88 6.52
N ASN A 228 20.31 -1.34 7.67
CA ASN A 228 21.24 -0.94 8.73
C ASN A 228 21.23 -1.94 9.91
N SER A 229 20.88 -3.20 9.66
CA SER A 229 20.71 -4.22 10.70
C SER A 229 21.95 -4.43 11.57
N GLN A 230 23.16 -4.27 11.03
CA GLN A 230 24.40 -4.35 11.81
C GLN A 230 24.51 -3.23 12.86
N MET A 231 24.10 -2.02 12.51
CA MET A 231 24.06 -0.89 13.44
C MET A 231 23.04 -1.09 14.55
N PHE A 232 21.91 -1.70 14.19
CA PHE A 232 20.79 -1.94 15.13
C PHE A 232 20.83 -3.31 15.81
N ALA A 233 21.84 -4.15 15.52
CA ALA A 233 21.86 -5.54 15.96
C ALA A 233 21.65 -5.72 17.46
N LYS A 234 22.30 -4.89 18.29
CA LYS A 234 22.14 -4.95 19.74
C LYS A 234 20.76 -4.51 20.20
N GLY A 235 20.25 -3.40 19.67
CA GLY A 235 18.92 -2.90 20.01
C GLY A 235 17.84 -3.88 19.60
N LEU A 236 17.93 -4.47 18.41
CA LEU A 236 17.03 -5.52 17.94
C LEU A 236 17.07 -6.78 18.83
N LEU A 237 18.28 -7.19 19.27
CA LEU A 237 18.42 -8.31 20.18
C LEU A 237 17.71 -8.02 21.52
N ARG A 238 17.91 -6.84 22.11
CA ARG A 238 17.24 -6.43 23.35
C ARG A 238 15.73 -6.35 23.19
N GLN A 239 15.25 -5.85 22.06
CA GLN A 239 13.82 -5.83 21.76
C GLN A 239 13.23 -7.23 21.62
N ALA A 240 13.98 -8.17 21.01
CA ALA A 240 13.58 -9.57 20.92
C ALA A 240 13.54 -10.24 22.31
N GLU A 241 14.54 -9.98 23.16
CA GLU A 241 14.57 -10.45 24.55
C GLU A 241 13.35 -9.95 25.34
N LEU A 242 13.03 -8.65 25.22
CA LEU A 242 11.85 -8.05 25.85
C LEU A 242 10.56 -8.72 25.39
N LEU A 243 10.37 -8.87 24.07
CA LEU A 243 9.19 -9.52 23.51
C LEU A 243 9.06 -10.99 23.93
N PHE A 244 10.19 -11.69 24.01
CA PHE A 244 10.22 -13.09 24.49
C PHE A 244 9.78 -13.17 25.95
N CYS A 245 10.27 -12.28 26.80
CA CYS A 245 9.88 -12.21 28.20
C CYS A 245 8.38 -11.90 28.36
N GLU A 246 7.86 -10.91 27.61
CA GLU A 246 6.42 -10.61 27.60
C GLU A 246 5.58 -11.82 27.18
N TYR A 247 6.03 -12.54 26.14
CA TYR A 247 5.35 -13.75 25.69
C TYR A 247 5.37 -14.86 26.75
N ALA A 248 6.50 -15.08 27.41
CA ALA A 248 6.64 -16.07 28.46
C ALA A 248 5.72 -15.79 29.67
N ILE A 249 5.56 -14.52 30.02
CA ILE A 249 4.66 -14.08 31.11
C ILE A 249 3.20 -14.30 30.74
N ASN A 250 2.82 -13.94 29.54
CA ASN A 250 1.42 -14.00 29.08
C ASN A 250 0.94 -15.41 28.78
N THR A 251 1.84 -16.37 28.58
CA THR A 251 1.49 -17.77 28.40
C THR A 251 1.26 -18.46 29.72
N ASN A 252 0.29 -18.20 30.53
CA ASN A 252 -0.20 -18.83 31.77
C ASN A 252 0.39 -20.23 32.16
N ARG A 253 1.60 -20.53 31.77
CA ARG A 253 2.34 -21.72 32.20
C ARG A 253 3.04 -21.35 33.50
N THR A 254 2.32 -21.53 34.59
CA THR A 254 2.85 -21.54 35.96
C THR A 254 3.85 -22.70 36.10
N ASN A 255 5.09 -22.48 35.69
CA ASN A 255 6.19 -23.35 36.09
C ASN A 255 7.36 -22.49 36.59
N GLU A 256 8.20 -23.12 37.42
CA GLU A 256 9.39 -22.47 37.99
C GLU A 256 10.28 -21.73 36.98
N LEU A 257 10.20 -22.14 35.70
CA LEU A 257 10.95 -21.52 34.61
C LEU A 257 10.39 -20.14 34.26
N ALA A 258 9.07 -19.97 34.27
CA ALA A 258 8.43 -18.67 34.06
C ALA A 258 8.74 -17.72 35.22
N GLU A 259 8.66 -18.19 36.47
CA GLU A 259 9.06 -17.39 37.62
C GLU A 259 10.54 -17.01 37.61
N ARG A 260 11.43 -17.93 37.19
CA ARG A 260 12.85 -17.61 36.99
C ARG A 260 13.08 -16.60 35.87
N LEU A 261 12.41 -16.71 34.75
CA LEU A 261 12.50 -15.76 33.66
C LEU A 261 11.95 -14.38 34.06
N VAL A 262 10.86 -14.35 34.83
CA VAL A 262 10.32 -13.13 35.44
C VAL A 262 11.34 -12.50 36.38
N ASN A 263 12.00 -13.30 37.22
CA ASN A 263 13.01 -12.80 38.16
C ASN A 263 14.32 -12.42 37.46
N ILE A 264 14.77 -13.12 36.45
CA ILE A 264 15.97 -12.80 35.63
C ILE A 264 15.73 -11.55 34.78
N ALA A 265 14.54 -11.42 34.20
CA ALA A 265 14.16 -10.24 33.43
C ALA A 265 13.78 -9.04 34.33
N GLY A 266 13.79 -9.24 35.70
CA GLY A 266 13.39 -8.19 36.63
C GLY A 266 11.96 -7.71 36.47
N ILE A 267 11.08 -8.57 35.99
CA ILE A 267 9.69 -8.27 35.68
C ILE A 267 8.83 -8.24 36.97
N ASN A 268 9.30 -7.62 37.98
CA ASN A 268 8.41 -7.14 39.01
C ASN A 268 7.88 -5.78 38.57
N LEU A 269 6.58 -5.66 38.52
CA LEU A 269 5.85 -4.46 38.08
C LEU A 269 6.24 -3.18 38.89
N ASP A 270 6.94 -3.33 39.97
CA ASP A 270 7.36 -2.25 40.85
C ASP A 270 8.89 -2.00 40.93
N SER A 271 9.70 -2.72 40.16
CA SER A 271 11.16 -2.50 40.17
C SER A 271 11.79 -2.77 38.82
N ASP A 272 12.49 -1.85 38.38
CA ASP A 272 13.62 -1.68 37.42
C ASP A 272 13.95 -2.73 36.34
N GLY A 273 13.32 -3.87 36.24
CA GLY A 273 13.81 -4.95 35.43
C GLY A 273 13.29 -5.00 33.97
N LEU A 274 11.99 -4.95 33.72
CA LEU A 274 11.44 -4.75 32.35
C LEU A 274 11.73 -3.34 31.88
N LEU A 275 11.67 -2.39 32.79
CA LEU A 275 12.13 -1.04 32.58
C LEU A 275 13.60 -1.04 32.17
N ASP A 276 14.44 -1.93 32.72
CA ASP A 276 15.83 -2.06 32.31
C ASP A 276 16.00 -2.57 30.88
N LEU A 277 15.26 -3.58 30.43
CA LEU A 277 15.35 -4.04 29.03
C LEU A 277 14.85 -2.98 28.06
N GLN A 278 13.72 -2.34 28.35
CA GLN A 278 13.23 -1.25 27.53
C GLN A 278 14.22 -0.08 27.56
N LYS A 279 14.76 0.26 28.72
CA LYS A 279 15.78 1.30 28.87
C LYS A 279 17.06 0.96 28.10
N GLN A 280 17.49 -0.31 28.10
CA GLN A 280 18.62 -0.75 27.27
C GLN A 280 18.32 -0.63 25.76
N VAL A 281 17.10 -0.94 25.33
CA VAL A 281 16.67 -0.67 23.94
C VAL A 281 16.80 0.82 23.63
N ASP A 282 16.29 1.65 24.53
CA ASP A 282 16.28 3.10 24.37
C ASP A 282 17.71 3.67 24.36
N GLU A 283 18.58 3.21 25.26
CA GLU A 283 20.00 3.61 25.33
C GLU A 283 20.77 3.19 24.06
N GLU A 284 20.54 1.99 23.51
CA GLU A 284 21.16 1.55 22.25
C GLU A 284 20.68 2.38 21.06
N ILE A 285 19.43 2.80 21.05
CA ILE A 285 18.88 3.69 20.03
C ILE A 285 19.47 5.11 20.18
N GLU A 286 19.58 5.63 21.40
CA GLU A 286 20.18 6.94 21.65
C GLU A 286 21.66 6.97 21.28
N ALA A 287 22.40 5.90 21.60
CA ALA A 287 23.81 5.75 21.28
C ALA A 287 24.07 5.59 19.77
N SER A 288 23.08 5.09 19.03
CA SER A 288 23.21 4.98 17.59
C SER A 288 23.16 6.35 16.91
N ASN A 289 24.27 6.68 16.26
CA ASN A 289 24.42 7.98 15.61
C ASN A 289 23.91 7.92 14.16
N PHE A 290 22.60 7.97 14.00
CA PHE A 290 21.97 8.07 12.68
C PHE A 290 21.03 9.27 12.64
N ASP A 291 20.96 9.88 11.47
CA ASP A 291 20.03 10.98 11.18
C ASP A 291 18.98 10.52 10.19
N LEU A 292 17.73 10.58 10.62
CA LEU A 292 16.59 10.30 9.74
C LEU A 292 16.35 11.41 8.72
N SER A 293 17.05 12.55 8.83
CA SER A 293 16.94 13.66 7.88
C SER A 293 17.56 13.33 6.50
N ASP A 294 18.51 12.39 6.47
CA ASP A 294 19.14 11.92 5.23
C ASP A 294 18.28 10.93 4.43
N LEU A 295 17.19 10.44 5.00
CA LEU A 295 16.18 9.71 4.25
C LEU A 295 15.51 10.67 3.25
N ASN A 296 15.97 10.65 2.01
CA ASN A 296 15.41 11.42 0.87
C ASN A 296 14.00 10.93 0.45
N SER A 297 13.16 10.62 1.43
CA SER A 297 11.86 10.04 1.23
C SER A 297 10.76 11.06 1.57
N PRO A 298 9.57 10.95 0.99
CA PRO A 298 8.39 11.72 1.40
C PRO A 298 8.10 11.57 2.89
N CYS A 299 8.60 10.50 3.50
CA CYS A 299 8.48 10.19 4.92
C CYS A 299 9.42 11.03 5.78
N ALA A 300 10.54 11.45 5.24
CA ALA A 300 11.59 12.20 5.94
C ALA A 300 11.51 13.72 5.74
N THR A 301 10.95 14.16 4.63
CA THR A 301 10.84 15.60 4.34
C THR A 301 9.70 16.26 5.12
N GLN A 302 10.06 17.19 6.02
CA GLN A 302 9.08 18.15 6.52
C GLN A 302 8.53 18.93 5.31
N GLN A 303 7.28 18.76 4.99
CA GLN A 303 6.56 19.85 4.31
C GLN A 303 6.61 21.04 5.27
N LYS A 304 7.57 21.95 5.04
CA LYS A 304 7.48 23.28 5.61
C LYS A 304 6.15 23.84 5.12
N THR A 305 5.13 23.74 5.94
CA THR A 305 3.91 24.53 5.74
C THR A 305 4.39 25.97 5.70
N LYS A 306 4.45 26.56 4.50
CA LYS A 306 4.57 28.00 4.37
C LYS A 306 3.34 28.55 5.09
N ARG A 307 3.50 28.96 6.34
CA ARG A 307 2.56 29.86 6.97
C ARG A 307 2.59 31.12 6.12
N SER A 308 1.60 31.27 5.26
CA SER A 308 1.30 32.55 4.65
C SER A 308 0.93 33.46 5.79
N MET A 309 1.88 34.29 6.24
CA MET A 309 1.53 35.43 7.06
C MET A 309 0.71 36.36 6.16
N PHE A 310 -0.59 36.30 6.28
CA PHE A 310 -1.42 37.42 5.86
C PHE A 310 -1.06 38.58 6.78
N ARG A 311 -0.25 39.52 6.29
CA ARG A 311 -0.19 40.85 6.84
C ARG A 311 -1.50 41.51 6.43
N SER A 312 -2.41 41.70 7.38
CA SER A 312 -3.48 42.66 7.27
C SER A 312 -2.85 44.06 7.19
N ILE A 313 -3.11 44.73 6.10
CA ILE A 313 -2.92 46.21 5.95
C ILE A 313 -4.15 46.88 6.53
#